data_ea8ecbd7dc6c18c0c49870746479385e
#
_entry.id   ea8ecbd7dc6c18c0c49870746479385e
#
_cell.length_a   1.000
_cell.length_b   1.000
_cell.length_c   1.000
_cell.angle_alpha   90.00
_cell.angle_beta   90.00
_cell.angle_gamma   90.00
#
_symmetry.space_group_name_H-M   'P 1'
#
loop_
_entity.id
_entity.type
_entity.pdbx_description
1 polymer ?
#
loop_
_entity_poly.entity_id
_entity_poly.type
_entity_poly.pdbx_seq_one_letter_code
_entity_poly.pdbx_strand_id
1 'polypeptide(L)'
;LLSKNNDHLKPEYLKLNPNGVVPTLVHDGVPIIDSSVIMEYLDEVYPEIKLTPDDPIMRAKMRSWLRFMEEVPTPAIRFPSFENVLIMHYAKLSNDELNTEAEIRPLKTEFYKNMGTDGFDQKHLDKAMDDVRLTLDRMEKELDENGPWLVGEQYTIADICVAPLIDRMEDLGHADMWESSHPKVADWFQRIKARPAYAIAYYHGARFSEVYPELDLRSPKVSS
;
A
#
# COMPACT_ATOMS: atom_id res chain seq x y z
N LEU A 1 -1.05 10.50 -1.58
CA LEU A 1 -1.57 11.77 -1.04
C LEU A 1 -0.56 12.38 -0.09
N LEU A 2 0.46 13.01 -0.65
CA LEU A 2 1.26 13.97 0.12
C LEU A 2 0.43 15.25 0.18
N SER A 3 -0.23 15.47 1.33
CA SER A 3 -0.73 16.79 1.63
C SER A 3 0.47 17.75 1.56
N LYS A 4 0.46 18.71 0.64
CA LYS A 4 1.51 19.73 0.51
C LYS A 4 1.77 20.47 1.83
N ASN A 5 0.87 20.34 2.79
CA ASN A 5 0.87 21.05 4.06
C ASN A 5 1.16 20.14 5.26
N ASN A 6 1.51 18.85 5.06
CA ASN A 6 1.70 17.88 6.13
C ASN A 6 0.54 17.85 7.14
N ASP A 7 -0.72 17.92 6.68
CA ASP A 7 -1.90 18.05 7.55
C ASP A 7 -2.01 16.92 8.59
N HIS A 8 -1.49 15.72 8.26
CA HIS A 8 -1.44 14.57 9.16
C HIS A 8 -0.40 14.71 10.30
N LEU A 9 0.44 15.74 10.27
CA LEU A 9 1.43 16.05 11.31
C LEU A 9 1.05 17.30 12.12
N LYS A 10 -0.08 17.94 11.81
CA LYS A 10 -0.57 19.09 12.59
C LYS A 10 -1.06 18.66 13.98
N PRO A 11 -0.91 19.52 14.99
CA PRO A 11 -1.32 19.19 16.36
C PRO A 11 -2.77 18.72 16.49
N GLU A 12 -3.68 19.27 15.68
CA GLU A 12 -5.10 18.89 15.68
C GLU A 12 -5.30 17.45 15.20
N TYR A 13 -4.55 17.04 14.17
CA TYR A 13 -4.62 15.66 13.67
C TYR A 13 -3.91 14.68 14.60
N LEU A 14 -2.75 15.07 15.17
CA LEU A 14 -2.00 14.23 16.10
C LEU A 14 -2.78 13.91 17.40
N LYS A 15 -3.78 14.73 17.77
CA LYS A 15 -4.71 14.40 18.86
C LYS A 15 -5.63 13.24 18.50
N LEU A 16 -5.97 13.06 17.22
CA LEU A 16 -6.80 11.96 16.72
C LEU A 16 -5.96 10.72 16.43
N ASN A 17 -4.78 10.91 15.84
CA ASN A 17 -3.85 9.83 15.50
C ASN A 17 -2.41 10.23 15.84
N PRO A 18 -1.93 9.82 17.03
CA PRO A 18 -0.58 10.17 17.48
C PRO A 18 0.54 9.58 16.62
N ASN A 19 0.21 8.59 15.76
CA ASN A 19 1.16 8.00 14.81
C ASN A 19 1.49 8.94 13.64
N GLY A 20 0.73 10.03 13.43
CA GLY A 20 0.94 10.97 12.33
C GLY A 20 0.84 10.31 10.95
N VAL A 21 -0.11 9.39 10.78
CA VAL A 21 -0.38 8.67 9.53
C VAL A 21 -1.86 8.69 9.18
N VAL A 22 -2.17 8.43 7.92
CA VAL A 22 -3.55 8.27 7.43
C VAL A 22 -3.76 6.80 7.03
N PRO A 23 -5.00 6.30 7.08
CA PRO A 23 -6.26 6.97 7.42
C PRO A 23 -6.52 7.09 8.93
N THR A 24 -7.49 7.93 9.28
CA THR A 24 -8.16 7.95 10.59
C THR A 24 -9.66 8.07 10.34
N LEU A 25 -10.43 7.15 10.88
CA LEU A 25 -11.89 7.22 10.91
C LEU A 25 -12.32 7.85 12.25
N VAL A 26 -13.27 8.78 12.22
CA VAL A 26 -13.93 9.28 13.44
C VAL A 26 -15.38 8.88 13.40
N HIS A 27 -15.82 8.05 14.35
CA HIS A 27 -17.21 7.63 14.49
C HIS A 27 -17.72 8.03 15.87
N ASP A 28 -18.76 8.85 15.92
CA ASP A 28 -19.35 9.43 17.14
C ASP A 28 -18.30 10.10 18.07
N GLY A 29 -17.35 10.80 17.47
CA GLY A 29 -16.28 11.51 18.16
C GLY A 29 -15.11 10.63 18.62
N VAL A 30 -15.14 9.31 18.39
CA VAL A 30 -14.09 8.36 18.73
C VAL A 30 -13.20 8.11 17.51
N PRO A 31 -11.90 8.39 17.57
CA PRO A 31 -10.97 8.08 16.48
C PRO A 31 -10.63 6.59 16.46
N ILE A 32 -10.69 6.00 15.26
CA ILE A 32 -10.25 4.65 14.95
C ILE A 32 -9.11 4.78 13.96
N ILE A 33 -7.97 4.25 14.28
CA ILE A 33 -6.73 4.36 13.51
C ILE A 33 -6.33 3.00 12.97
N ASP A 34 -5.44 3.00 11.96
CA ASP A 34 -5.03 1.82 11.20
C ASP A 34 -6.06 1.34 10.18
N SER A 35 -5.63 1.22 8.92
CA SER A 35 -6.55 0.89 7.81
C SER A 35 -7.15 -0.51 7.93
N SER A 36 -6.41 -1.49 8.43
CA SER A 36 -6.90 -2.86 8.61
C SER A 36 -7.94 -2.93 9.73
N VAL A 37 -7.70 -2.22 10.82
CA VAL A 37 -8.64 -2.09 11.94
C VAL A 37 -9.91 -1.35 11.52
N ILE A 38 -9.77 -0.25 10.76
CA ILE A 38 -10.92 0.51 10.24
C ILE A 38 -11.79 -0.37 9.34
N MET A 39 -11.18 -1.20 8.48
CA MET A 39 -11.95 -2.10 7.60
C MET A 39 -12.70 -3.18 8.39
N GLU A 40 -12.05 -3.85 9.37
CA GLU A 40 -12.73 -4.81 10.25
C GLU A 40 -13.88 -4.12 11.03
N TYR A 41 -13.64 -2.92 11.57
CA TYR A 41 -14.66 -2.15 12.29
C TYR A 41 -15.87 -1.81 11.41
N LEU A 42 -15.64 -1.32 10.19
CA LEU A 42 -16.72 -0.99 9.26
C LEU A 42 -17.54 -2.21 8.87
N ASP A 43 -16.89 -3.36 8.68
CA ASP A 43 -17.57 -4.63 8.37
C ASP A 43 -18.43 -5.15 9.53
N GLU A 44 -18.01 -4.87 10.78
CA GLU A 44 -18.80 -5.22 11.98
C GLU A 44 -20.00 -4.28 12.19
N VAL A 45 -19.84 -2.97 11.90
CA VAL A 45 -20.89 -1.97 12.13
C VAL A 45 -21.90 -1.92 10.99
N TYR A 46 -21.49 -2.25 9.76
CA TYR A 46 -22.31 -2.23 8.54
C TYR A 46 -22.33 -3.62 7.87
N PRO A 47 -22.99 -4.62 8.48
CA PRO A 47 -22.88 -6.02 8.10
C PRO A 47 -23.72 -6.43 6.88
N GLU A 48 -24.34 -5.49 6.15
CA GLU A 48 -25.21 -5.77 5.00
C GLU A 48 -24.46 -6.46 3.85
N ILE A 49 -23.18 -6.14 3.68
CA ILE A 49 -22.27 -6.81 2.72
C ILE A 49 -21.03 -7.24 3.48
N LYS A 50 -21.03 -8.50 3.94
CA LYS A 50 -19.99 -9.03 4.80
C LYS A 50 -18.72 -9.33 4.03
N LEU A 51 -17.61 -8.75 4.47
CA LEU A 51 -16.28 -8.92 3.91
C LEU A 51 -15.38 -9.81 4.79
N THR A 52 -15.79 -10.03 6.02
CA THR A 52 -15.16 -10.96 6.96
C THR A 52 -15.85 -12.32 6.89
N PRO A 53 -15.14 -13.44 6.69
CA PRO A 53 -15.71 -14.77 6.66
C PRO A 53 -16.42 -15.18 7.96
N ASP A 54 -17.56 -15.86 7.86
CA ASP A 54 -18.25 -16.41 9.02
C ASP A 54 -17.50 -17.60 9.65
N ASP A 55 -16.85 -18.41 8.83
CA ASP A 55 -16.01 -19.51 9.30
C ASP A 55 -14.79 -18.98 10.06
N PRO A 56 -14.54 -19.44 11.31
CA PRO A 56 -13.44 -18.98 12.14
C PRO A 56 -12.04 -19.26 11.54
N ILE A 57 -11.89 -20.35 10.79
CA ILE A 57 -10.61 -20.74 10.17
C ILE A 57 -10.33 -19.79 9.00
N MET A 58 -11.31 -19.53 8.14
CA MET A 58 -11.18 -18.60 7.03
C MET A 58 -10.95 -17.18 7.53
N ARG A 59 -11.60 -16.77 8.61
CA ARG A 59 -11.35 -15.49 9.27
C ARG A 59 -9.92 -15.39 9.82
N ALA A 60 -9.39 -16.47 10.40
CA ALA A 60 -8.00 -16.50 10.83
C ALA A 60 -7.02 -16.38 9.65
N LYS A 61 -7.31 -17.06 8.52
CA LYS A 61 -6.54 -16.89 7.28
C LYS A 61 -6.58 -15.45 6.76
N MET A 62 -7.76 -14.83 6.72
CA MET A 62 -7.90 -13.41 6.36
C MET A 62 -7.00 -12.53 7.23
N ARG A 63 -7.08 -12.65 8.55
CA ARG A 63 -6.25 -11.87 9.49
C ARG A 63 -4.76 -12.15 9.34
N SER A 64 -4.37 -13.38 8.98
CA SER A 64 -2.98 -13.71 8.65
C SER A 64 -2.47 -12.90 7.43
N TRP A 65 -3.33 -12.70 6.42
CA TRP A 65 -3.01 -11.81 5.30
C TRP A 65 -2.85 -10.35 5.74
N LEU A 66 -3.73 -9.84 6.61
CA LEU A 66 -3.64 -8.46 7.10
C LEU A 66 -2.30 -8.23 7.82
N ARG A 67 -1.86 -9.15 8.68
CA ARG A 67 -0.57 -9.05 9.38
C ARG A 67 0.62 -9.12 8.42
N PHE A 68 0.58 -10.08 7.50
CA PHE A 68 1.63 -10.20 6.48
C PHE A 68 1.75 -8.92 5.65
N MET A 69 0.63 -8.31 5.25
CA MET A 69 0.61 -7.08 4.47
C MET A 69 1.30 -5.92 5.18
N GLU A 70 1.13 -5.80 6.48
CA GLU A 70 1.75 -4.73 7.26
C GLU A 70 3.25 -4.93 7.46
N GLU A 71 3.69 -6.19 7.62
CA GLU A 71 5.08 -6.51 7.93
C GLU A 71 5.98 -6.55 6.69
N VAL A 72 5.48 -6.98 5.56
CA VAL A 72 6.31 -7.27 4.38
C VAL A 72 6.02 -6.31 3.23
N PRO A 73 4.91 -6.42 2.48
CA PRO A 73 4.78 -5.63 1.25
C PRO A 73 4.47 -4.14 1.48
N THR A 74 3.76 -3.78 2.55
CA THR A 74 3.45 -2.36 2.81
C THR A 74 4.69 -1.53 3.09
N PRO A 75 5.68 -1.97 3.89
CA PRO A 75 6.98 -1.30 3.95
C PRO A 75 7.72 -1.32 2.61
N ALA A 76 7.74 -2.46 1.92
CA ALA A 76 8.50 -2.66 0.70
C ALA A 76 8.11 -1.69 -0.42
N ILE A 77 6.81 -1.52 -0.73
CA ILE A 77 6.37 -0.65 -1.83
C ILE A 77 6.67 0.84 -1.61
N ARG A 78 7.00 1.25 -0.40
CA ARG A 78 7.42 2.63 -0.12
C ARG A 78 8.72 2.95 -0.82
N PHE A 79 9.68 2.01 -0.85
CA PHE A 79 10.98 2.24 -1.46
C PHE A 79 10.88 2.61 -2.94
N PRO A 80 10.31 1.81 -3.84
CA PRO A 80 10.15 2.20 -5.23
C PRO A 80 9.21 3.41 -5.40
N SER A 81 8.22 3.61 -4.54
CA SER A 81 7.34 4.77 -4.59
C SER A 81 8.10 6.07 -4.29
N PHE A 82 8.96 6.07 -3.30
CA PHE A 82 9.77 7.23 -2.95
C PHE A 82 10.91 7.44 -3.94
N GLU A 83 11.65 6.40 -4.28
CA GLU A 83 12.77 6.46 -5.22
C GLU A 83 12.36 6.98 -6.59
N ASN A 84 11.26 6.46 -7.15
CA ASN A 84 10.86 6.82 -8.51
C ASN A 84 10.04 8.12 -8.61
N VAL A 85 9.38 8.55 -7.53
CA VAL A 85 8.44 9.67 -7.58
C VAL A 85 8.69 10.69 -6.48
N LEU A 86 8.67 10.27 -5.22
CA LEU A 86 8.57 11.22 -4.12
C LEU A 86 9.91 11.85 -3.74
N ILE A 87 11.03 11.25 -4.13
CA ILE A 87 12.37 11.78 -3.91
C ILE A 87 12.54 13.22 -4.41
N MET A 88 11.87 13.58 -5.51
CA MET A 88 11.93 14.94 -6.07
C MET A 88 11.51 16.04 -5.08
N HIS A 89 10.71 15.69 -4.07
CA HIS A 89 10.26 16.64 -3.04
C HIS A 89 11.30 16.84 -1.94
N TYR A 90 12.22 15.88 -1.78
CA TYR A 90 13.24 15.83 -0.72
C TYR A 90 14.64 16.15 -1.24
N ALA A 91 14.91 15.90 -2.52
CA ALA A 91 16.23 16.14 -3.15
C ALA A 91 16.71 17.60 -3.11
N LYS A 92 15.82 18.56 -2.81
CA LYS A 92 16.16 19.98 -2.69
C LYS A 92 16.43 20.42 -1.25
N LEU A 93 16.18 19.54 -0.28
CA LEU A 93 16.39 19.84 1.12
C LEU A 93 17.88 19.69 1.48
N SER A 94 18.34 20.47 2.44
CA SER A 94 19.59 20.16 3.15
C SER A 94 19.42 18.93 4.04
N ASN A 95 20.53 18.32 4.45
CA ASN A 95 20.50 17.19 5.38
C ASN A 95 19.80 17.53 6.72
N ASP A 96 19.99 18.75 7.23
CA ASP A 96 19.37 19.21 8.48
C ASP A 96 17.83 19.36 8.31
N GLU A 97 17.38 19.88 7.18
CA GLU A 97 15.95 19.97 6.86
C GLU A 97 15.33 18.59 6.70
N LEU A 98 16.00 17.65 6.02
CA LEU A 98 15.53 16.27 5.88
C LEU A 98 15.48 15.55 7.25
N ASN A 99 16.47 15.74 8.11
CA ASN A 99 16.45 15.19 9.46
C ASN A 99 15.28 15.74 10.29
N THR A 100 15.00 17.05 10.19
CA THR A 100 13.83 17.67 10.81
C THR A 100 12.53 17.05 10.29
N GLU A 101 12.40 16.88 8.97
CA GLU A 101 11.26 16.20 8.34
C GLU A 101 11.11 14.74 8.78
N ALA A 102 12.22 14.03 9.03
CA ALA A 102 12.20 12.67 9.55
C ALA A 102 11.72 12.61 11.01
N GLU A 103 12.22 13.49 11.87
CA GLU A 103 11.95 13.49 13.31
C GLU A 103 10.50 13.79 13.67
N ILE A 104 9.80 14.58 12.86
CA ILE A 104 8.36 14.86 13.06
C ILE A 104 7.44 13.68 12.65
N ARG A 105 7.99 12.55 12.18
CA ARG A 105 7.25 11.36 11.73
C ARG A 105 7.51 10.16 12.62
N PRO A 106 6.73 9.95 13.72
CA PRO A 106 7.05 8.98 14.77
C PRO A 106 7.32 7.55 14.28
N LEU A 107 6.56 7.08 13.28
CA LEU A 107 6.67 5.71 12.75
C LEU A 107 7.62 5.57 11.55
N LYS A 108 8.17 6.67 11.02
CA LYS A 108 8.91 6.64 9.76
C LYS A 108 10.25 7.36 9.81
N THR A 109 10.71 7.75 11.00
CA THR A 109 11.97 8.49 11.20
C THR A 109 13.14 7.80 10.48
N GLU A 110 13.36 6.51 10.74
CA GLU A 110 14.46 5.75 10.13
C GLU A 110 14.32 5.59 8.61
N PHE A 111 13.09 5.44 8.10
CA PHE A 111 12.84 5.36 6.67
C PHE A 111 13.31 6.65 5.95
N TYR A 112 12.97 7.83 6.47
CA TYR A 112 13.39 9.10 5.87
C TYR A 112 14.88 9.36 6.04
N LYS A 113 15.48 8.99 7.17
CA LYS A 113 16.93 9.09 7.38
C LYS A 113 17.72 8.19 6.41
N ASN A 114 17.23 6.97 6.18
CA ASN A 114 17.85 6.02 5.24
C ASN A 114 17.69 6.45 3.78
N MET A 115 16.64 7.20 3.44
CA MET A 115 16.46 7.72 2.09
C MET A 115 17.53 8.75 1.74
N GLY A 116 17.88 9.64 2.69
CA GLY A 116 18.77 10.77 2.38
C GLY A 116 18.14 11.73 1.36
N THR A 117 18.94 12.66 0.86
CA THR A 117 18.55 13.57 -0.22
C THR A 117 18.79 12.99 -1.61
N ASP A 118 19.60 11.93 -1.71
CA ASP A 118 20.04 11.31 -2.97
C ASP A 118 19.29 10.01 -3.29
N GLY A 119 18.35 9.60 -2.42
CA GLY A 119 17.60 8.35 -2.54
C GLY A 119 18.14 7.22 -1.66
N PHE A 120 17.58 6.04 -1.84
CA PHE A 120 17.98 4.86 -1.07
C PHE A 120 19.21 4.18 -1.68
N ASP A 121 20.00 3.51 -0.84
CA ASP A 121 21.03 2.64 -1.36
C ASP A 121 20.41 1.41 -2.08
N GLN A 122 21.18 0.85 -3.04
CA GLN A 122 20.70 -0.25 -3.88
C GLN A 122 20.27 -1.47 -3.05
N LYS A 123 20.91 -1.73 -1.92
CA LYS A 123 20.58 -2.86 -1.04
C LYS A 123 19.15 -2.75 -0.47
N HIS A 124 18.71 -1.53 -0.11
CA HIS A 124 17.35 -1.31 0.36
C HIS A 124 16.33 -1.51 -0.77
N LEU A 125 16.65 -1.03 -1.97
CA LEU A 125 15.80 -1.20 -3.15
C LEU A 125 15.68 -2.67 -3.54
N ASP A 126 16.78 -3.41 -3.60
CA ASP A 126 16.81 -4.83 -3.93
C ASP A 126 15.98 -5.63 -2.92
N LYS A 127 16.20 -5.40 -1.61
CA LYS A 127 15.40 -6.05 -0.55
C LYS A 127 13.91 -5.75 -0.68
N ALA A 128 13.55 -4.51 -0.99
CA ALA A 128 12.16 -4.14 -1.19
C ALA A 128 11.52 -4.88 -2.38
N MET A 129 12.24 -5.01 -3.48
CA MET A 129 11.77 -5.75 -4.65
C MET A 129 11.68 -7.26 -4.39
N ASP A 130 12.59 -7.82 -3.58
CA ASP A 130 12.51 -9.22 -3.15
C ASP A 130 11.27 -9.46 -2.25
N ASP A 131 10.93 -8.53 -1.37
CA ASP A 131 9.73 -8.61 -0.54
C ASP A 131 8.43 -8.50 -1.38
N VAL A 132 8.45 -7.71 -2.46
CA VAL A 132 7.35 -7.70 -3.44
C VAL A 132 7.25 -9.05 -4.16
N ARG A 133 8.37 -9.65 -4.63
CA ARG A 133 8.37 -10.99 -5.25
C ARG A 133 7.84 -12.05 -4.29
N LEU A 134 8.32 -12.06 -3.05
CA LEU A 134 7.82 -12.97 -2.00
C LEU A 134 6.29 -12.85 -1.83
N THR A 135 5.77 -11.64 -1.94
CA THR A 135 4.32 -11.41 -1.85
C THR A 135 3.58 -11.97 -3.05
N LEU A 136 4.10 -11.75 -4.26
CA LEU A 136 3.52 -12.31 -5.49
C LEU A 136 3.54 -13.85 -5.48
N ASP A 137 4.65 -14.47 -5.08
CA ASP A 137 4.75 -15.92 -4.95
C ASP A 137 3.73 -16.50 -3.96
N ARG A 138 3.54 -15.82 -2.81
CA ARG A 138 2.54 -16.21 -1.82
C ARG A 138 1.13 -16.06 -2.36
N MET A 139 0.83 -14.97 -3.07
CA MET A 139 -0.47 -14.75 -3.70
C MET A 139 -0.74 -15.80 -4.77
N GLU A 140 0.21 -16.04 -5.68
CA GLU A 140 0.07 -17.02 -6.76
C GLU A 140 -0.28 -18.39 -6.22
N LYS A 141 0.49 -18.86 -5.21
CA LYS A 141 0.24 -20.14 -4.56
C LYS A 141 -1.15 -20.20 -3.92
N GLU A 142 -1.53 -19.22 -3.14
CA GLU A 142 -2.84 -19.21 -2.46
C GLU A 142 -4.00 -19.20 -3.46
N LEU A 143 -3.89 -18.39 -4.52
CA LEU A 143 -4.89 -18.28 -5.58
C LEU A 143 -4.99 -19.55 -6.43
N ASP A 144 -3.87 -20.24 -6.67
CA ASP A 144 -3.88 -21.50 -7.40
C ASP A 144 -4.50 -22.64 -6.60
N GLU A 145 -4.18 -22.72 -5.30
CA GLU A 145 -4.66 -23.80 -4.42
C GLU A 145 -6.10 -23.58 -3.93
N ASN A 146 -6.50 -22.34 -3.67
CA ASN A 146 -7.71 -21.99 -2.94
C ASN A 146 -8.58 -20.91 -3.62
N GLY A 147 -8.06 -20.20 -4.66
CA GLY A 147 -8.73 -19.07 -5.30
C GLY A 147 -10.19 -19.28 -5.66
N PRO A 148 -10.89 -18.26 -6.19
CA PRO A 148 -10.39 -17.09 -6.93
C PRO A 148 -9.93 -15.89 -6.11
N TRP A 149 -10.14 -15.87 -4.79
CA TRP A 149 -9.75 -14.78 -3.90
C TRP A 149 -8.71 -15.26 -2.89
N LEU A 150 -8.04 -14.35 -2.19
CA LEU A 150 -6.95 -14.67 -1.26
C LEU A 150 -7.39 -15.51 -0.04
N VAL A 151 -8.68 -15.63 0.18
CA VAL A 151 -9.25 -16.46 1.25
C VAL A 151 -10.34 -17.39 0.69
N GLY A 152 -10.09 -18.00 -0.46
CA GLY A 152 -10.99 -18.97 -1.09
C GLY A 152 -12.00 -18.35 -2.05
N GLU A 153 -13.25 -18.77 -1.96
CA GLU A 153 -14.32 -18.38 -2.87
C GLU A 153 -14.90 -16.98 -2.58
N GLN A 154 -14.64 -16.43 -1.40
CA GLN A 154 -15.20 -15.17 -0.95
C GLN A 154 -14.19 -14.03 -1.10
N TYR A 155 -14.62 -12.93 -1.72
CA TYR A 155 -13.93 -11.64 -1.66
C TYR A 155 -13.95 -11.10 -0.23
N THR A 156 -12.78 -10.77 0.32
CA THR A 156 -12.64 -10.40 1.73
C THR A 156 -11.82 -9.13 1.92
N ILE A 157 -11.70 -8.69 3.17
CA ILE A 157 -10.80 -7.58 3.57
C ILE A 157 -9.34 -7.88 3.16
N ALA A 158 -8.92 -9.15 3.09
CA ALA A 158 -7.57 -9.50 2.61
C ALA A 158 -7.32 -9.01 1.18
N ASP A 159 -8.29 -9.20 0.28
CA ASP A 159 -8.19 -8.73 -1.10
C ASP A 159 -8.15 -7.20 -1.19
N ILE A 160 -8.92 -6.52 -0.34
CA ILE A 160 -8.93 -5.05 -0.25
C ILE A 160 -7.59 -4.52 0.24
N CYS A 161 -6.96 -5.18 1.22
CA CYS A 161 -5.64 -4.79 1.74
C CYS A 161 -4.53 -4.96 0.70
N VAL A 162 -4.59 -6.03 -0.12
CA VAL A 162 -3.55 -6.35 -1.10
C VAL A 162 -3.68 -5.51 -2.38
N ALA A 163 -4.90 -5.15 -2.78
CA ALA A 163 -5.15 -4.43 -4.03
C ALA A 163 -4.30 -3.16 -4.21
N PRO A 164 -4.12 -2.28 -3.22
CA PRO A 164 -3.28 -1.09 -3.34
C PRO A 164 -1.80 -1.37 -3.60
N LEU A 165 -1.28 -2.53 -3.17
CA LEU A 165 0.08 -2.93 -3.45
C LEU A 165 0.26 -3.21 -4.95
N ILE A 166 -0.58 -4.06 -5.51
CA ILE A 166 -0.49 -4.44 -6.93
C ILE A 166 -0.79 -3.23 -7.83
N ASP A 167 -1.80 -2.43 -7.48
CA ASP A 167 -2.11 -1.18 -8.19
C ASP A 167 -0.91 -0.20 -8.18
N ARG A 168 -0.24 -0.03 -7.04
CA ARG A 168 0.93 0.83 -6.93
C ARG A 168 2.10 0.32 -7.76
N MET A 169 2.35 -0.98 -7.76
CA MET A 169 3.43 -1.56 -8.56
C MET A 169 3.13 -1.46 -10.06
N GLU A 170 1.87 -1.68 -10.49
CA GLU A 170 1.44 -1.41 -11.88
C GLU A 170 1.66 0.07 -12.24
N ASP A 171 1.26 1.00 -11.36
CA ASP A 171 1.39 2.44 -11.56
C ASP A 171 2.86 2.90 -11.69
N LEU A 172 3.79 2.20 -11.03
CA LEU A 172 5.23 2.43 -11.12
C LEU A 172 5.91 1.73 -12.31
N GLY A 173 5.14 1.00 -13.15
CA GLY A 173 5.67 0.32 -14.33
C GLY A 173 6.25 -1.07 -14.08
N HIS A 174 5.91 -1.71 -12.96
CA HIS A 174 6.41 -3.04 -12.58
C HIS A 174 5.39 -4.18 -12.81
N ALA A 175 4.45 -4.01 -13.75
CA ALA A 175 3.45 -5.04 -14.06
C ALA A 175 4.07 -6.34 -14.62
N ASP A 176 5.24 -6.24 -15.26
CA ASP A 176 6.02 -7.37 -15.76
C ASP A 176 6.39 -8.40 -14.68
N MET A 177 6.42 -7.98 -13.40
CA MET A 177 6.70 -8.88 -12.27
C MET A 177 5.67 -9.99 -12.11
N TRP A 178 4.43 -9.83 -12.60
CA TRP A 178 3.38 -10.85 -12.49
C TRP A 178 2.70 -11.23 -13.81
N GLU A 179 2.71 -10.37 -14.83
CA GLU A 179 1.95 -10.60 -16.06
C GLU A 179 2.26 -11.94 -16.75
N SER A 180 3.52 -12.36 -16.74
CA SER A 180 3.95 -13.63 -17.35
C SER A 180 4.27 -14.74 -16.35
N SER A 181 4.67 -14.41 -15.14
CA SER A 181 5.18 -15.36 -14.15
C SER A 181 4.17 -15.77 -13.09
N HIS A 182 3.13 -14.95 -12.87
CA HIS A 182 2.11 -15.16 -11.84
C HIS A 182 0.70 -14.98 -12.42
N PRO A 183 0.24 -15.92 -13.29
CA PRO A 183 -1.03 -15.77 -14.03
C PRO A 183 -2.26 -15.69 -13.12
N LYS A 184 -2.23 -16.30 -11.94
CA LYS A 184 -3.35 -16.21 -10.98
C LYS A 184 -3.42 -14.83 -10.33
N VAL A 185 -2.27 -14.20 -10.03
CA VAL A 185 -2.21 -12.82 -9.57
C VAL A 185 -2.73 -11.87 -10.66
N ALA A 186 -2.30 -12.06 -11.91
CA ALA A 186 -2.78 -11.26 -13.03
C ALA A 186 -4.31 -11.34 -13.17
N ASP A 187 -4.87 -12.55 -13.13
CA ASP A 187 -6.31 -12.80 -13.23
C ASP A 187 -7.08 -12.24 -12.02
N TRP A 188 -6.55 -12.44 -10.79
CA TRP A 188 -7.09 -11.83 -9.57
C TRP A 188 -7.13 -10.29 -9.69
N PHE A 189 -6.08 -9.67 -10.19
CA PHE A 189 -6.03 -8.22 -10.32
C PHE A 189 -7.02 -7.69 -11.37
N GLN A 190 -7.26 -8.43 -12.47
CA GLN A 190 -8.33 -8.09 -13.41
C GLN A 190 -9.71 -8.15 -12.74
N ARG A 191 -9.98 -9.16 -11.88
CA ARG A 191 -11.22 -9.22 -11.11
C ARG A 191 -11.36 -8.04 -10.12
N ILE A 192 -10.25 -7.61 -9.47
CA ILE A 192 -10.24 -6.41 -8.63
C ILE A 192 -10.62 -5.18 -9.46
N LYS A 193 -9.98 -4.98 -10.62
CA LYS A 193 -10.23 -3.82 -11.49
C LYS A 193 -11.67 -3.80 -12.05
N ALA A 194 -12.28 -4.95 -12.23
CA ALA A 194 -13.66 -5.08 -12.70
C ALA A 194 -14.73 -4.72 -11.63
N ARG A 195 -14.35 -4.57 -10.35
CA ARG A 195 -15.31 -4.22 -9.31
C ARG A 195 -15.69 -2.74 -9.40
N PRO A 196 -16.98 -2.37 -9.28
CA PRO A 196 -17.39 -0.96 -9.31
C PRO A 196 -16.69 -0.08 -8.28
N ALA A 197 -16.42 -0.62 -7.07
CA ALA A 197 -15.70 0.08 -6.02
C ALA A 197 -14.27 0.47 -6.40
N TYR A 198 -13.62 -0.30 -7.30
CA TYR A 198 -12.28 0.02 -7.77
C TYR A 198 -12.25 1.37 -8.52
N ALA A 199 -13.16 1.59 -9.45
CA ALA A 199 -13.23 2.85 -10.19
C ALA A 199 -13.52 4.06 -9.28
N ILE A 200 -14.23 3.83 -8.17
CA ILE A 200 -14.50 4.88 -7.17
C ILE A 200 -13.24 5.17 -6.34
N ALA A 201 -12.52 4.13 -5.91
CA ALA A 201 -11.31 4.28 -5.08
C ALA A 201 -10.12 4.83 -5.88
N TYR A 202 -9.96 4.38 -7.13
CA TYR A 202 -8.89 4.79 -8.02
C TYR A 202 -9.41 5.78 -9.09
N TYR A 203 -10.04 6.86 -8.63
CA TYR A 203 -10.50 7.94 -9.50
C TYR A 203 -9.31 8.65 -10.18
N HIS A 204 -9.58 9.37 -11.25
CA HIS A 204 -8.54 10.12 -11.97
C HIS A 204 -7.78 11.10 -11.03
N GLY A 205 -6.47 11.00 -10.99
CA GLY A 205 -5.60 11.75 -10.06
C GLY A 205 -5.25 10.97 -8.78
N ALA A 206 -5.69 9.72 -8.63
CA ALA A 206 -5.31 8.87 -7.51
C ALA A 206 -3.95 8.18 -7.70
N ARG A 207 -3.49 8.05 -8.94
CA ARG A 207 -2.26 7.36 -9.32
C ARG A 207 -1.12 8.35 -9.58
N PHE A 208 0.12 7.94 -9.30
CA PHE A 208 1.31 8.77 -9.55
C PHE A 208 1.52 9.06 -11.03
N SER A 209 1.31 8.08 -11.91
CA SER A 209 1.42 8.27 -13.36
C SER A 209 0.45 9.31 -13.92
N GLU A 210 -0.65 9.58 -13.22
CA GLU A 210 -1.63 10.61 -13.59
C GLU A 210 -1.30 11.97 -12.98
N VAL A 211 -0.69 11.97 -11.79
CA VAL A 211 -0.29 13.20 -11.07
C VAL A 211 1.03 13.77 -11.61
N TYR A 212 1.92 12.88 -12.04
CA TYR A 212 3.27 13.20 -12.54
C TYR A 212 3.50 12.55 -13.92
N PRO A 213 2.72 12.93 -14.96
CA PRO A 213 2.83 12.33 -16.28
C PRO A 213 4.20 12.52 -16.93
N GLU A 214 4.95 13.56 -16.51
CA GLU A 214 6.32 13.85 -16.95
C GLU A 214 7.34 12.81 -16.54
N LEU A 215 7.05 11.98 -15.54
CA LEU A 215 7.96 10.92 -15.06
C LEU A 215 7.90 9.65 -15.90
N ASP A 216 6.92 9.55 -16.82
CA ASP A 216 6.73 8.41 -17.72
C ASP A 216 6.87 7.02 -17.02
N LEU A 217 6.21 6.90 -15.86
CA LEU A 217 6.38 5.75 -14.93
C LEU A 217 5.99 4.40 -15.54
N ARG A 218 5.11 4.41 -16.55
CA ARG A 218 4.59 3.18 -17.18
C ARG A 218 5.39 2.70 -18.39
N SER A 219 6.35 3.47 -18.85
CA SER A 219 7.25 3.02 -19.90
C SER A 219 8.19 1.94 -19.36
N PRO A 220 8.43 0.86 -20.13
CA PRO A 220 9.37 -0.20 -19.71
C PRO A 220 10.72 0.43 -19.36
N LYS A 221 11.14 0.29 -18.12
CA LYS A 221 12.49 0.72 -17.72
C LYS A 221 13.48 -0.23 -18.40
N VAL A 222 14.22 0.27 -19.38
CA VAL A 222 15.31 -0.49 -20.01
C VAL A 222 16.31 -0.77 -18.90
N SER A 223 16.41 -2.04 -18.48
CA SER A 223 17.42 -2.51 -17.55
C SER A 223 18.80 -2.26 -18.20
N SER A 224 19.52 -1.31 -17.62
CA SER A 224 20.91 -0.99 -17.97
C SER A 224 21.86 -2.03 -17.38
#